data_1da7c12ec82f7cfb85ddd06190eb0116
#
_entry.id   1da7c12ec82f7cfb85ddd06190eb0116
#
_cell.length_a   1.000
_cell.length_b   1.000
_cell.length_c   1.000
_cell.angle_alpha   90.00
_cell.angle_beta   90.00
_cell.angle_gamma   90.00
#
_symmetry.space_group_name_H-M   'P 1'
#
loop_
_entity.id
_entity.type
_entity.pdbx_description
1 polymer ?
#
loop_
_entity_poly.entity_id
_entity_poly.type
_entity_poly.pdbx_seq_one_letter_code
_entity_poly.pdbx_strand_id
1 'polypeptide(L)'
;YGIEADFEYRDGYLFSQNKKETEQLEEIYESSKEAGVEVEKAATNGLPIAFEACYKFGRQAQFHPLKYIYGLAKAFTEIGGIIVEETMITEIDTAEKTHHVKYDNGEFTAKNVIWATHVPPGVNILSLRNAPYRSYVLGIKLQDEAYPDCLSYDMQEPYHYFRSHVINGQKYLLLGGADHKTGHDDPEQAFADLEKYAGENFKVASIDFQWSSQYYVPVDGLPYIGQMPGDAKGIYVSTGFNGNGMIFGSLTGEILADLINGKDNELAKVLSPSRLKPISGFTEFIKENTDVAYHFVADRFGTELIESLKELPVGEGRVVKYEDEKLAIYKDNQGKITALSPVCTHTGCIVNWNGTEKSWDCPCHGGRFAIDGTVMTGPPREALKCYKL
;
A
#
# COMPACT_ATOMS: atom_id res chain seq x y z
N TYR A 1 -19.50 19.03 -3.19
CA TYR A 1 -20.37 17.87 -3.50
C TYR A 1 -21.18 17.38 -2.29
N GLY A 2 -20.97 17.95 -1.07
CA GLY A 2 -21.72 17.55 0.12
C GLY A 2 -21.54 16.07 0.51
N ILE A 3 -20.31 15.56 0.41
CA ILE A 3 -20.02 14.17 0.73
C ILE A 3 -19.95 13.98 2.24
N GLU A 4 -20.87 13.19 2.78
CA GLU A 4 -20.89 12.82 4.20
C GLU A 4 -19.93 11.65 4.43
N ALA A 5 -18.72 11.97 4.86
CA ALA A 5 -17.62 11.00 5.05
C ALA A 5 -17.16 10.88 6.52
N ASP A 6 -18.00 11.24 7.49
CA ASP A 6 -17.64 11.28 8.92
C ASP A 6 -16.35 12.10 9.15
N PHE A 7 -16.25 13.26 8.48
CA PHE A 7 -15.07 14.11 8.59
C PHE A 7 -15.04 14.82 9.93
N GLU A 8 -13.94 14.68 10.66
CA GLU A 8 -13.75 15.27 11.98
C GLU A 8 -12.35 15.85 12.13
N TYR A 9 -12.24 17.06 12.64
CA TYR A 9 -10.97 17.60 13.08
C TYR A 9 -10.50 16.92 14.36
N ARG A 10 -9.21 16.59 14.42
CA ARG A 10 -8.55 15.94 15.55
C ARG A 10 -7.16 16.52 15.75
N ASP A 11 -6.68 16.54 17.00
CA ASP A 11 -5.26 16.77 17.26
C ASP A 11 -4.45 15.53 16.87
N GLY A 12 -3.30 15.75 16.23
CA GLY A 12 -2.34 14.69 15.90
C GLY A 12 -1.16 14.73 16.87
N TYR A 13 -0.75 13.58 17.38
CA TYR A 13 0.39 13.44 18.28
C TYR A 13 1.44 12.51 17.68
N LEU A 14 2.70 12.93 17.78
CA LEU A 14 3.85 12.09 17.47
C LEU A 14 4.70 12.00 18.75
N PHE A 15 5.02 10.79 19.21
CA PHE A 15 5.70 10.59 20.48
C PHE A 15 6.83 9.56 20.41
N SER A 16 7.83 9.73 21.26
CA SER A 16 8.98 8.85 21.42
C SER A 16 8.93 8.09 22.74
N GLN A 17 9.54 6.92 22.79
CA GLN A 17 9.60 6.07 23.98
C GLN A 17 11.04 5.82 24.48
N ASN A 18 12.04 6.30 23.75
CA ASN A 18 13.44 6.21 24.13
C ASN A 18 14.24 7.41 23.59
N LYS A 19 15.48 7.54 24.08
CA LYS A 19 16.34 8.66 23.75
C LYS A 19 16.66 8.82 22.24
N LYS A 20 16.87 7.70 21.54
CA LYS A 20 17.18 7.74 20.10
C LYS A 20 15.99 8.28 19.31
N GLU A 21 14.80 7.78 19.62
CA GLU A 21 13.55 8.26 19.01
C GLU A 21 13.32 9.74 19.35
N THR A 22 13.63 10.16 20.59
CA THR A 22 13.49 11.57 21.02
C THR A 22 14.37 12.49 20.21
N GLU A 23 15.63 12.11 19.95
CA GLU A 23 16.55 12.89 19.10
C GLU A 23 16.00 13.07 17.67
N GLN A 24 15.48 12.00 17.07
CA GLN A 24 14.85 12.05 15.74
C GLN A 24 13.55 12.88 15.75
N LEU A 25 12.74 12.74 16.79
CA LEU A 25 11.50 13.49 16.94
C LEU A 25 11.72 14.99 17.09
N GLU A 26 12.81 15.40 17.76
CA GLU A 26 13.20 16.81 17.86
C GLU A 26 13.62 17.39 16.52
N GLU A 27 14.33 16.63 15.66
CA GLU A 27 14.64 17.04 14.29
C GLU A 27 13.37 17.24 13.45
N ILE A 28 12.40 16.35 13.59
CA ILE A 28 11.08 16.46 12.92
C ILE A 28 10.35 17.72 13.40
N TYR A 29 10.37 17.99 14.70
CA TYR A 29 9.75 19.17 15.29
C TYR A 29 10.34 20.48 14.73
N GLU A 30 11.66 20.61 14.75
CA GLU A 30 12.33 21.83 14.26
C GLU A 30 12.09 22.02 12.75
N SER A 31 12.22 20.96 11.95
CA SER A 31 11.97 21.02 10.51
C SER A 31 10.51 21.37 10.19
N SER A 32 9.55 20.82 10.94
CA SER A 32 8.14 21.14 10.80
C SER A 32 7.84 22.61 11.11
N LYS A 33 8.46 23.13 12.15
CA LYS A 33 8.32 24.51 12.57
C LYS A 33 8.92 25.48 11.54
N GLU A 34 10.10 25.16 11.00
CA GLU A 34 10.72 25.92 9.90
C GLU A 34 9.84 25.93 8.64
N ALA A 35 9.16 24.83 8.37
CA ALA A 35 8.21 24.72 7.28
C ALA A 35 6.87 25.46 7.54
N GLY A 36 6.69 26.06 8.72
CA GLY A 36 5.46 26.77 9.09
C GLY A 36 4.30 25.87 9.52
N VAL A 37 4.57 24.63 9.88
CA VAL A 37 3.55 23.71 10.41
C VAL A 37 3.21 24.11 11.84
N GLU A 38 1.92 24.10 12.19
CA GLU A 38 1.45 24.32 13.55
C GLU A 38 1.80 23.11 14.41
N VAL A 39 2.87 23.23 15.18
CA VAL A 39 3.40 22.15 16.02
C VAL A 39 3.87 22.71 17.36
N GLU A 40 3.56 22.00 18.46
CA GLU A 40 3.94 22.39 19.83
C GLU A 40 4.29 21.16 20.70
N LYS A 41 5.07 21.37 21.77
CA LYS A 41 5.32 20.30 22.76
C LYS A 41 4.03 19.95 23.49
N ALA A 42 3.81 18.65 23.71
CA ALA A 42 2.62 18.15 24.38
C ALA A 42 2.96 17.40 25.67
N ALA A 43 2.09 17.53 26.67
CA ALA A 43 2.18 16.82 27.95
C ALA A 43 1.44 15.48 27.94
N THR A 44 0.81 15.11 26.84
CA THR A 44 0.09 13.85 26.62
C THR A 44 0.24 13.41 25.17
N ASN A 45 0.20 12.12 24.93
CA ASN A 45 0.08 11.53 23.58
C ASN A 45 -1.35 11.06 23.29
N GLY A 46 -2.31 11.31 24.21
CA GLY A 46 -3.70 10.90 24.09
C GLY A 46 -3.95 9.39 24.29
N LEU A 47 -2.94 8.63 24.71
CA LEU A 47 -2.97 7.18 24.88
C LEU A 47 -2.50 6.80 26.31
N PRO A 48 -2.83 5.59 26.81
CA PRO A 48 -2.30 5.07 28.07
C PRO A 48 -0.85 4.54 27.93
N ILE A 49 -0.11 4.99 26.93
CA ILE A 49 1.25 4.54 26.59
C ILE A 49 2.26 5.54 27.15
N ALA A 50 3.27 5.04 27.90
CA ALA A 50 4.36 5.86 28.40
C ALA A 50 5.22 6.41 27.25
N PHE A 51 5.69 7.66 27.38
CA PHE A 51 6.51 8.33 26.39
C PHE A 51 7.59 9.20 27.06
N GLU A 52 8.66 9.50 26.32
CA GLU A 52 9.73 10.44 26.76
C GLU A 52 9.47 11.86 26.25
N ALA A 53 9.12 12.00 24.97
CA ALA A 53 8.73 13.28 24.37
C ALA A 53 7.51 13.11 23.47
N CYS A 54 6.74 14.18 23.35
CA CYS A 54 5.56 14.21 22.50
C CYS A 54 5.36 15.61 21.91
N TYR A 55 4.96 15.65 20.64
CA TYR A 55 4.60 16.87 19.93
C TYR A 55 3.21 16.76 19.34
N LYS A 56 2.45 17.82 19.48
CA LYS A 56 1.10 17.95 18.91
C LYS A 56 1.16 18.73 17.62
N PHE A 57 0.59 18.16 16.57
CA PHE A 57 0.38 18.76 15.26
C PHE A 57 -1.08 19.22 15.17
N GLY A 58 -1.27 20.52 15.02
CA GLY A 58 -2.59 21.11 14.85
C GLY A 58 -3.23 20.80 13.51
N ARG A 59 -4.54 21.06 13.40
CA ARG A 59 -5.32 21.05 12.16
C ARG A 59 -5.28 19.69 11.42
N GLN A 60 -5.17 18.58 12.15
CA GLN A 60 -5.32 17.25 11.60
C GLN A 60 -6.80 16.87 11.48
N ALA A 61 -7.11 15.82 10.73
CA ALA A 61 -8.47 15.34 10.57
C ALA A 61 -8.50 13.84 10.30
N GLN A 62 -9.63 13.23 10.60
CA GLN A 62 -9.96 11.87 10.20
C GLN A 62 -11.29 11.84 9.44
N PHE A 63 -11.49 10.81 8.65
CA PHE A 63 -12.75 10.56 7.95
C PHE A 63 -12.88 9.07 7.58
N HIS A 64 -14.04 8.69 7.07
CA HIS A 64 -14.29 7.33 6.60
C HIS A 64 -13.91 7.20 5.12
N PRO A 65 -12.81 6.50 4.76
CA PRO A 65 -12.28 6.47 3.39
C PRO A 65 -13.29 5.98 2.35
N LEU A 66 -14.01 4.88 2.65
CA LEU A 66 -14.97 4.32 1.69
C LEU A 66 -16.18 5.24 1.46
N LYS A 67 -16.72 5.88 2.51
CA LYS A 67 -17.78 6.88 2.32
C LYS A 67 -17.34 8.03 1.42
N TYR A 68 -16.09 8.50 1.59
CA TYR A 68 -15.52 9.53 0.76
C TYR A 68 -15.41 9.09 -0.71
N ILE A 69 -14.83 7.90 -0.97
CA ILE A 69 -14.66 7.37 -2.33
C ILE A 69 -16.01 7.09 -3.00
N TYR A 70 -16.97 6.50 -2.30
CA TYR A 70 -18.31 6.30 -2.86
C TYR A 70 -19.04 7.61 -3.13
N GLY A 71 -18.85 8.62 -2.28
CA GLY A 71 -19.37 9.96 -2.53
C GLY A 71 -18.75 10.62 -3.76
N LEU A 72 -17.44 10.45 -3.97
CA LEU A 72 -16.76 10.92 -5.18
C LEU A 72 -17.24 10.17 -6.43
N ALA A 73 -17.36 8.84 -6.36
CA ALA A 73 -17.85 8.03 -7.47
C ALA A 73 -19.27 8.44 -7.89
N LYS A 74 -20.16 8.66 -6.91
CA LYS A 74 -21.51 9.19 -7.15
C LYS A 74 -21.46 10.55 -7.84
N ALA A 75 -20.70 11.51 -7.29
CA ALA A 75 -20.56 12.84 -7.89
C ALA A 75 -19.99 12.78 -9.32
N PHE A 76 -19.04 11.88 -9.57
CA PHE A 76 -18.46 11.66 -10.89
C PHE A 76 -19.50 11.15 -11.90
N THR A 77 -20.33 10.18 -11.52
CA THR A 77 -21.38 9.65 -12.39
C THR A 77 -22.50 10.66 -12.63
N GLU A 78 -22.85 11.49 -11.64
CA GLU A 78 -23.86 12.56 -11.78
C GLU A 78 -23.46 13.63 -12.81
N ILE A 79 -22.17 13.87 -13.01
CA ILE A 79 -21.69 14.79 -14.06
C ILE A 79 -21.44 14.11 -15.41
N GLY A 80 -21.86 12.84 -15.56
CA GLY A 80 -21.76 12.05 -16.80
C GLY A 80 -20.50 11.22 -16.93
N GLY A 81 -19.70 11.08 -15.87
CA GLY A 81 -18.58 10.15 -15.84
C GLY A 81 -19.05 8.69 -15.87
N ILE A 82 -18.25 7.83 -16.47
CA ILE A 82 -18.55 6.39 -16.60
C ILE A 82 -17.54 5.62 -15.75
N ILE A 83 -18.03 4.75 -14.87
CA ILE A 83 -17.23 3.79 -14.08
C ILE A 83 -17.51 2.41 -14.66
N VAL A 84 -16.44 1.68 -14.98
CA VAL A 84 -16.52 0.29 -15.45
C VAL A 84 -15.71 -0.56 -14.50
N GLU A 85 -16.38 -1.47 -13.84
CA GLU A 85 -15.77 -2.40 -12.88
C GLU A 85 -15.42 -3.73 -13.55
N GLU A 86 -14.62 -4.58 -12.88
CA GLU A 86 -14.21 -5.91 -13.35
C GLU A 86 -13.63 -5.90 -14.78
N THR A 87 -12.87 -4.83 -15.10
CA THR A 87 -12.33 -4.61 -16.42
C THR A 87 -10.83 -4.33 -16.35
N MET A 88 -10.03 -5.25 -16.90
CA MET A 88 -8.58 -5.11 -16.98
C MET A 88 -8.18 -4.40 -18.26
N ILE A 89 -7.41 -3.32 -18.16
CA ILE A 89 -6.76 -2.69 -19.31
C ILE A 89 -5.51 -3.51 -19.67
N THR A 90 -5.52 -4.06 -20.87
CA THR A 90 -4.46 -4.98 -21.34
C THR A 90 -3.38 -4.29 -22.13
N GLU A 91 -3.72 -3.28 -22.94
CA GLU A 91 -2.79 -2.60 -23.82
C GLU A 91 -3.17 -1.14 -24.07
N ILE A 92 -2.18 -0.28 -24.30
CA ILE A 92 -2.36 1.09 -24.78
C ILE A 92 -1.42 1.30 -25.95
N ASP A 93 -2.01 1.55 -27.12
CA ASP A 93 -1.30 1.95 -28.33
C ASP A 93 -1.54 3.44 -28.61
N THR A 94 -0.47 4.17 -28.93
CA THR A 94 -0.60 5.59 -29.25
C THR A 94 -0.46 5.82 -30.75
N ALA A 95 -1.47 6.43 -31.35
CA ALA A 95 -1.45 6.91 -32.71
C ALA A 95 -1.67 8.41 -32.76
N GLU A 96 -0.69 9.19 -33.24
CA GLU A 96 -0.69 10.65 -33.33
C GLU A 96 -0.97 11.33 -31.95
N LYS A 97 -2.23 11.76 -31.71
CA LYS A 97 -2.68 12.46 -30.50
C LYS A 97 -3.74 11.68 -29.71
N THR A 98 -3.97 10.43 -30.07
CA THR A 98 -5.04 9.60 -29.51
C THR A 98 -4.46 8.27 -29.03
N HIS A 99 -4.92 7.81 -27.89
CA HIS A 99 -4.55 6.52 -27.32
C HIS A 99 -5.66 5.51 -27.57
N HIS A 100 -5.31 4.37 -28.18
CA HIS A 100 -6.17 3.21 -28.33
C HIS A 100 -5.97 2.34 -27.08
N VAL A 101 -7.03 2.21 -26.29
CA VAL A 101 -7.01 1.49 -25.01
C VAL A 101 -7.78 0.19 -25.21
N LYS A 102 -7.09 -0.94 -25.03
CA LYS A 102 -7.69 -2.27 -25.12
C LYS A 102 -7.95 -2.83 -23.73
N TYR A 103 -9.04 -3.54 -23.61
CA TYR A 103 -9.42 -4.29 -22.40
C TYR A 103 -9.96 -5.67 -22.81
N ASP A 104 -10.20 -6.56 -21.84
CA ASP A 104 -10.50 -7.97 -22.09
C ASP A 104 -11.58 -8.22 -23.15
N ASN A 105 -12.59 -7.36 -23.25
CA ASN A 105 -13.74 -7.54 -24.10
C ASN A 105 -13.98 -6.42 -25.12
N GLY A 106 -13.00 -5.57 -25.39
CA GLY A 106 -13.15 -4.49 -26.37
C GLY A 106 -12.03 -3.45 -26.36
N GLU A 107 -12.29 -2.34 -27.02
CA GLU A 107 -11.37 -1.21 -27.10
C GLU A 107 -12.12 0.12 -27.15
N PHE A 108 -11.45 1.18 -26.77
CA PHE A 108 -11.91 2.56 -26.94
C PHE A 108 -10.74 3.50 -27.19
N THR A 109 -11.04 4.74 -27.55
CA THR A 109 -10.02 5.77 -27.75
C THR A 109 -10.12 6.86 -26.66
N ALA A 110 -8.97 7.36 -26.22
CA ALA A 110 -8.86 8.45 -25.26
C ALA A 110 -7.83 9.49 -25.70
N LYS A 111 -8.07 10.76 -25.33
CA LYS A 111 -7.08 11.83 -25.53
C LYS A 111 -6.01 11.82 -24.46
N ASN A 112 -6.37 11.42 -23.27
CA ASN A 112 -5.48 11.29 -22.13
C ASN A 112 -5.76 9.99 -21.38
N VAL A 113 -4.74 9.36 -20.84
CA VAL A 113 -4.81 8.17 -19.98
C VAL A 113 -4.10 8.47 -18.68
N ILE A 114 -4.68 8.06 -17.57
CA ILE A 114 -4.10 8.23 -16.23
C ILE A 114 -3.94 6.86 -15.58
N TRP A 115 -2.70 6.46 -15.31
CA TRP A 115 -2.41 5.32 -14.49
C TRP A 115 -2.53 5.68 -13.01
N ALA A 116 -3.67 5.38 -12.41
CA ALA A 116 -3.94 5.49 -10.98
C ALA A 116 -4.09 4.09 -10.33
N THR A 117 -3.32 3.14 -10.83
CA THR A 117 -3.38 1.70 -10.53
C THR A 117 -2.44 1.30 -9.42
N HIS A 118 -2.20 2.18 -8.44
CA HIS A 118 -1.26 2.04 -7.34
C HIS A 118 0.20 2.10 -7.81
N VAL A 119 0.57 1.27 -8.78
CA VAL A 119 1.81 1.35 -9.58
C VAL A 119 1.45 1.15 -11.05
N PRO A 120 2.10 1.85 -12.00
CA PRO A 120 1.83 1.65 -13.42
C PRO A 120 2.15 0.20 -13.81
N PRO A 121 1.28 -0.45 -14.61
CA PRO A 121 1.49 -1.84 -15.00
C PRO A 121 2.63 -1.99 -15.99
N GLY A 122 3.26 -3.18 -15.98
CA GLY A 122 4.41 -3.52 -16.82
C GLY A 122 5.74 -2.95 -16.32
N VAL A 123 6.83 -3.29 -16.99
CA VAL A 123 8.19 -2.90 -16.61
C VAL A 123 8.44 -1.44 -16.96
N ASN A 124 8.66 -0.60 -15.96
CA ASN A 124 8.92 0.83 -16.14
C ASN A 124 9.83 1.36 -15.03
N ILE A 125 10.37 2.56 -15.20
CA ILE A 125 11.30 3.16 -14.24
C ILE A 125 10.67 3.41 -12.86
N LEU A 126 9.37 3.63 -12.77
CA LEU A 126 8.69 3.88 -11.50
C LEU A 126 8.54 2.60 -10.68
N SER A 127 8.52 1.41 -11.31
CA SER A 127 8.59 0.13 -10.59
C SER A 127 9.88 -0.02 -9.79
N LEU A 128 11.00 0.55 -10.28
CA LEU A 128 12.29 0.55 -9.59
C LEU A 128 12.44 1.67 -8.55
N ARG A 129 11.54 2.65 -8.55
CA ARG A 129 11.56 3.80 -7.65
C ARG A 129 10.51 3.72 -6.54
N ASN A 130 9.73 2.66 -6.49
CA ASN A 130 8.68 2.45 -5.51
C ASN A 130 8.83 1.07 -4.89
N ALA A 131 9.09 1.03 -3.59
CA ALA A 131 9.14 -0.21 -2.83
C ALA A 131 7.75 -0.56 -2.28
N PRO A 132 7.27 -1.82 -2.44
CA PRO A 132 5.98 -2.25 -1.92
C PRO A 132 6.09 -2.60 -0.44
N TYR A 133 5.27 -1.99 0.39
CA TYR A 133 5.13 -2.28 1.82
C TYR A 133 3.70 -2.65 2.16
N ARG A 134 3.51 -3.35 3.27
CA ARG A 134 2.20 -3.64 3.84
C ARG A 134 2.11 -3.11 5.25
N SER A 135 0.95 -2.61 5.62
CA SER A 135 0.58 -2.22 6.97
C SER A 135 -0.62 -3.04 7.42
N TYR A 136 -0.67 -3.37 8.69
CA TYR A 136 -1.68 -4.22 9.33
C TYR A 136 -2.51 -3.39 10.29
N VAL A 137 -3.80 -3.71 10.43
CA VAL A 137 -4.72 -2.95 11.28
C VAL A 137 -5.62 -3.90 12.06
N LEU A 138 -5.81 -3.58 13.35
CA LEU A 138 -6.79 -4.19 14.22
C LEU A 138 -7.93 -3.21 14.54
N GLY A 139 -9.16 -3.67 14.48
CA GLY A 139 -10.34 -2.98 14.99
C GLY A 139 -10.75 -3.56 16.35
N ILE A 140 -10.45 -2.84 17.42
CA ILE A 140 -10.45 -3.31 18.80
C ILE A 140 -11.59 -2.69 19.62
N LYS A 141 -12.37 -3.51 20.34
CA LYS A 141 -13.23 -3.04 21.41
C LYS A 141 -12.47 -2.97 22.73
N LEU A 142 -12.63 -1.88 23.48
CA LEU A 142 -12.03 -1.70 24.78
C LEU A 142 -13.05 -1.97 25.91
N GLN A 143 -12.60 -2.62 26.99
CA GLN A 143 -13.44 -2.95 28.16
C GLN A 143 -13.85 -1.72 28.97
N ASP A 144 -12.99 -0.71 29.00
CA ASP A 144 -13.16 0.50 29.83
C ASP A 144 -13.68 1.70 29.04
N GLU A 145 -14.06 1.50 27.77
CA GLU A 145 -14.54 2.55 26.85
C GLU A 145 -13.55 3.74 26.71
N ALA A 146 -12.28 3.58 27.10
CA ALA A 146 -11.25 4.63 27.09
C ALA A 146 -10.63 4.81 25.70
N TYR A 147 -11.45 5.13 24.72
CA TYR A 147 -11.02 5.33 23.34
C TYR A 147 -10.33 6.69 23.16
N PRO A 148 -9.19 6.76 22.44
CA PRO A 148 -8.52 8.02 22.16
C PRO A 148 -9.41 8.95 21.32
N ASP A 149 -9.33 10.26 21.64
CA ASP A 149 -10.02 11.32 20.90
C ASP A 149 -9.02 12.15 20.08
N CYS A 150 -8.03 11.46 19.52
CA CYS A 150 -6.91 12.05 18.77
C CYS A 150 -6.40 11.06 17.74
N LEU A 151 -5.48 11.54 16.92
CA LEU A 151 -4.61 10.72 16.06
C LEU A 151 -3.25 10.64 16.70
N SER A 152 -2.74 9.45 16.99
CA SER A 152 -1.44 9.29 17.63
C SER A 152 -0.56 8.33 16.84
N TYR A 153 0.75 8.62 16.88
CA TYR A 153 1.77 7.84 16.20
C TYR A 153 2.98 7.74 17.12
N ASP A 154 3.58 6.55 17.23
CA ASP A 154 4.88 6.41 17.89
C ASP A 154 6.04 6.54 16.88
N MET A 155 7.26 6.57 17.42
CA MET A 155 8.51 6.63 16.66
C MET A 155 9.21 5.28 16.60
N GLN A 156 8.53 4.17 16.93
CA GLN A 156 9.09 2.83 16.82
C GLN A 156 9.33 2.46 15.34
N GLU A 157 10.10 1.42 15.10
CA GLU A 157 10.32 0.89 13.77
C GLU A 157 10.17 -0.65 13.81
N PRO A 158 9.09 -1.19 13.25
CA PRO A 158 7.97 -0.49 12.58
C PRO A 158 7.12 0.33 13.56
N TYR A 159 6.60 1.48 13.08
CA TYR A 159 5.80 2.40 13.88
C TYR A 159 4.38 1.88 14.10
N HIS A 160 3.71 2.42 15.14
CA HIS A 160 2.28 2.20 15.36
C HIS A 160 1.49 3.50 15.18
N TYR A 161 0.25 3.35 14.73
CA TYR A 161 -0.68 4.45 14.62
C TYR A 161 -2.03 4.11 15.24
N PHE A 162 -2.66 5.13 15.85
CA PHE A 162 -3.83 4.97 16.70
C PHE A 162 -4.87 6.02 16.35
N ARG A 163 -6.11 5.60 16.22
CA ARG A 163 -7.26 6.46 16.17
C ARG A 163 -8.52 5.72 16.64
N SER A 164 -9.60 6.42 16.93
CA SER A 164 -10.89 5.80 17.15
C SER A 164 -11.86 6.11 16.03
N HIS A 165 -12.80 5.19 15.80
CA HIS A 165 -13.87 5.37 14.83
C HIS A 165 -15.15 4.67 15.29
N VAL A 166 -16.32 5.22 14.89
CA VAL A 166 -17.63 4.63 15.20
C VAL A 166 -18.15 3.89 13.96
N ILE A 167 -18.45 2.61 14.11
CA ILE A 167 -19.01 1.74 13.06
C ILE A 167 -20.34 1.21 13.58
N ASN A 168 -21.45 1.56 12.92
CA ASN A 168 -22.81 1.14 13.31
C ASN A 168 -23.14 1.39 14.79
N GLY A 169 -22.72 2.53 15.32
CA GLY A 169 -22.96 2.92 16.72
C GLY A 169 -22.00 2.32 17.75
N GLN A 170 -21.10 1.43 17.36
CA GLN A 170 -20.03 0.87 18.19
C GLN A 170 -18.72 1.63 17.95
N LYS A 171 -18.08 2.10 19.01
CA LYS A 171 -16.74 2.73 18.92
C LYS A 171 -15.65 1.64 18.94
N TYR A 172 -14.62 1.84 18.14
CA TYR A 172 -13.44 0.98 18.03
C TYR A 172 -12.17 1.79 18.13
N LEU A 173 -11.16 1.23 18.76
CA LEU A 173 -9.77 1.62 18.57
C LEU A 173 -9.28 0.98 17.27
N LEU A 174 -8.76 1.78 16.36
CA LEU A 174 -8.01 1.31 15.19
C LEU A 174 -6.53 1.44 15.53
N LEU A 175 -5.89 0.29 15.73
CA LEU A 175 -4.45 0.16 15.93
C LEU A 175 -3.83 -0.41 14.67
N GLY A 176 -2.91 0.33 14.06
CA GLY A 176 -2.17 -0.15 12.92
C GLY A 176 -0.66 -0.10 13.12
N GLY A 177 0.07 -0.82 12.27
CA GLY A 177 1.52 -0.96 12.32
C GLY A 177 2.03 -2.29 11.79
N ALA A 178 3.11 -2.80 12.36
CA ALA A 178 3.83 -4.01 11.94
C ALA A 178 4.18 -3.99 10.45
N ASP A 179 4.55 -2.82 9.95
CA ASP A 179 4.81 -2.58 8.53
C ASP A 179 6.07 -3.35 8.07
N HIS A 180 5.94 -4.04 6.95
CA HIS A 180 7.07 -4.73 6.32
C HIS A 180 6.93 -4.75 4.79
N LYS A 181 8.00 -5.09 4.08
CA LYS A 181 7.96 -5.26 2.62
C LYS A 181 7.03 -6.39 2.21
N THR A 182 6.23 -6.17 1.18
CA THR A 182 5.35 -7.19 0.61
C THR A 182 6.14 -8.42 0.18
N GLY A 183 5.70 -9.60 0.65
CA GLY A 183 6.30 -10.89 0.29
C GLY A 183 7.61 -11.23 1.02
N HIS A 184 8.05 -10.45 2.03
CA HIS A 184 9.28 -10.70 2.80
C HIS A 184 9.02 -11.41 4.13
N ASP A 185 8.12 -10.89 4.94
CA ASP A 185 7.87 -11.36 6.30
C ASP A 185 6.54 -12.14 6.39
N ASP A 186 6.27 -12.67 7.58
CA ASP A 186 5.08 -13.47 7.85
C ASP A 186 3.89 -12.59 8.26
N PRO A 187 2.82 -12.51 7.44
CA PRO A 187 1.63 -11.75 7.76
C PRO A 187 0.90 -12.22 9.04
N GLU A 188 0.97 -13.50 9.38
CA GLU A 188 0.37 -14.04 10.62
C GLU A 188 1.12 -13.51 11.83
N GLN A 189 2.46 -13.47 11.75
CA GLN A 189 3.30 -12.91 12.82
C GLN A 189 3.04 -11.41 12.98
N ALA A 190 2.85 -10.65 11.89
CA ALA A 190 2.55 -9.23 11.95
C ALA A 190 1.25 -8.94 12.72
N PHE A 191 0.18 -9.72 12.50
CA PHE A 191 -1.04 -9.62 13.30
C PHE A 191 -0.82 -10.02 14.76
N ALA A 192 -0.10 -11.12 15.00
CA ALA A 192 0.19 -11.57 16.36
C ALA A 192 0.99 -10.52 17.17
N ASP A 193 1.94 -9.84 16.54
CA ASP A 193 2.71 -8.75 17.16
C ASP A 193 1.82 -7.56 17.52
N LEU A 194 0.91 -7.16 16.62
CA LEU A 194 -0.08 -6.10 16.92
C LEU A 194 -1.06 -6.50 18.01
N GLU A 195 -1.54 -7.75 18.03
CA GLU A 195 -2.42 -8.27 19.09
C GLU A 195 -1.72 -8.25 20.46
N LYS A 196 -0.47 -8.67 20.48
CA LYS A 196 0.37 -8.62 21.69
C LYS A 196 0.55 -7.17 22.15
N TYR A 197 0.93 -6.28 21.25
CA TYR A 197 1.11 -4.86 21.55
C TYR A 197 -0.20 -4.23 22.09
N ALA A 198 -1.35 -4.56 21.50
CA ALA A 198 -2.65 -4.14 21.97
C ALA A 198 -2.93 -4.62 23.40
N GLY A 199 -2.68 -5.90 23.68
CA GLY A 199 -2.89 -6.49 25.02
C GLY A 199 -1.96 -5.94 26.09
N GLU A 200 -0.76 -5.50 25.75
CA GLU A 200 0.19 -4.87 26.66
C GLU A 200 -0.19 -3.43 27.02
N ASN A 201 -0.85 -2.70 26.14
CA ASN A 201 -1.10 -1.27 26.30
C ASN A 201 -2.56 -0.90 26.54
N PHE A 202 -3.52 -1.75 26.19
CA PHE A 202 -4.96 -1.47 26.26
C PHE A 202 -5.73 -2.60 26.94
N LYS A 203 -6.87 -2.26 27.53
CA LYS A 203 -7.81 -3.25 28.09
C LYS A 203 -8.70 -3.80 26.97
N VAL A 204 -8.17 -4.73 26.20
CA VAL A 204 -8.87 -5.33 25.06
C VAL A 204 -10.06 -6.18 25.52
N ALA A 205 -11.25 -5.89 24.99
CA ALA A 205 -12.44 -6.74 25.15
C ALA A 205 -12.53 -7.78 24.04
N SER A 206 -12.38 -7.34 22.78
CA SER A 206 -12.35 -8.21 21.59
C SER A 206 -11.64 -7.50 20.44
N ILE A 207 -11.14 -8.27 19.50
CA ILE A 207 -10.65 -7.81 18.20
C ILE A 207 -11.69 -8.28 17.18
N ASP A 208 -12.48 -7.35 16.67
CA ASP A 208 -13.60 -7.69 15.78
C ASP A 208 -13.21 -7.59 14.30
N PHE A 209 -12.15 -6.86 13.97
CA PHE A 209 -11.70 -6.64 12.60
C PHE A 209 -10.19 -6.74 12.50
N GLN A 210 -9.72 -7.38 11.44
CA GLN A 210 -8.32 -7.47 11.05
C GLN A 210 -8.22 -7.31 9.54
N TRP A 211 -7.30 -6.47 9.07
CA TRP A 211 -7.02 -6.35 7.65
C TRP A 211 -5.62 -5.82 7.42
N SER A 212 -5.08 -6.03 6.24
CA SER A 212 -3.86 -5.38 5.80
C SER A 212 -4.05 -4.65 4.47
N SER A 213 -3.16 -3.72 4.19
CA SER A 213 -3.18 -2.95 2.95
C SER A 213 -1.76 -2.72 2.44
N GLN A 214 -1.58 -2.87 1.12
CA GLN A 214 -0.32 -2.57 0.47
C GLN A 214 -0.22 -1.08 0.15
N TYR A 215 0.98 -0.52 0.26
CA TYR A 215 1.30 0.82 -0.18
C TYR A 215 2.70 0.87 -0.79
N TYR A 216 3.00 1.93 -1.52
CA TYR A 216 4.30 2.10 -2.17
C TYR A 216 5.06 3.27 -1.58
N VAL A 217 6.31 3.00 -1.18
CA VAL A 217 7.25 3.97 -0.64
C VAL A 217 8.16 4.43 -1.77
N PRO A 218 8.09 5.69 -2.19
CA PRO A 218 8.99 6.24 -3.19
C PRO A 218 10.38 6.48 -2.61
N VAL A 219 11.42 6.20 -3.36
CA VAL A 219 12.82 6.27 -2.91
C VAL A 219 13.29 7.65 -2.44
N ASP A 220 12.56 8.72 -2.78
CA ASP A 220 12.86 10.09 -2.33
C ASP A 220 11.78 10.67 -1.40
N GLY A 221 10.85 9.82 -0.90
CA GLY A 221 9.81 10.18 0.06
C GLY A 221 8.62 10.96 -0.52
N LEU A 222 8.64 11.34 -1.80
CA LEU A 222 7.57 12.14 -2.42
C LEU A 222 6.84 11.34 -3.53
N PRO A 223 5.50 11.49 -3.65
CA PRO A 223 4.74 10.82 -4.72
C PRO A 223 5.20 11.24 -6.13
N TYR A 224 4.91 10.39 -7.09
CA TYR A 224 5.10 10.66 -8.51
C TYR A 224 3.76 10.97 -9.16
N ILE A 225 3.53 12.24 -9.53
CA ILE A 225 2.27 12.73 -10.12
C ILE A 225 2.59 13.58 -11.35
N GLY A 226 2.12 13.17 -12.54
CA GLY A 226 2.33 13.90 -13.79
C GLY A 226 2.46 13.02 -15.03
N GLN A 227 3.09 13.55 -16.07
CA GLN A 227 3.37 12.84 -17.32
C GLN A 227 4.22 11.59 -17.06
N MET A 228 3.80 10.44 -17.56
CA MET A 228 4.54 9.17 -17.43
C MET A 228 5.89 9.26 -18.16
N PRO A 229 7.03 8.96 -17.51
CA PRO A 229 8.34 8.99 -18.14
C PRO A 229 8.47 7.93 -19.24
N GLY A 230 8.97 8.35 -20.41
CA GLY A 230 9.21 7.45 -21.53
C GLY A 230 7.98 7.14 -22.38
N ASP A 231 6.79 7.50 -21.93
CA ASP A 231 5.54 7.31 -22.66
C ASP A 231 5.17 8.50 -23.55
N ALA A 232 4.20 8.27 -24.41
CA ALA A 232 3.64 9.29 -25.28
C ALA A 232 3.00 10.42 -24.49
N LYS A 233 2.96 11.61 -25.08
CA LYS A 233 2.26 12.75 -24.50
C LYS A 233 0.77 12.41 -24.27
N GLY A 234 0.26 12.75 -23.09
CA GLY A 234 -1.12 12.47 -22.69
C GLY A 234 -1.29 11.19 -21.85
N ILE A 235 -0.19 10.46 -21.57
CA ILE A 235 -0.21 9.36 -20.61
C ILE A 235 0.37 9.88 -19.31
N TYR A 236 -0.44 9.86 -18.25
CA TYR A 236 -0.11 10.35 -16.92
C TYR A 236 -0.05 9.21 -15.91
N VAL A 237 0.58 9.49 -14.78
CA VAL A 237 0.70 8.54 -13.66
C VAL A 237 0.50 9.24 -12.33
N SER A 238 -0.01 8.49 -11.36
CA SER A 238 -0.06 8.89 -9.97
C SER A 238 0.24 7.67 -9.09
N THR A 239 1.36 7.71 -8.35
CA THR A 239 1.90 6.57 -7.58
C THR A 239 2.85 7.00 -6.47
N GLY A 240 3.19 6.06 -5.56
CA GLY A 240 4.19 6.28 -4.53
C GLY A 240 3.69 7.17 -3.39
N PHE A 241 2.50 6.93 -2.88
CA PHE A 241 1.85 7.80 -1.88
C PHE A 241 2.32 7.59 -0.45
N ASN A 242 3.23 6.65 -0.19
CA ASN A 242 3.83 6.42 1.12
C ASN A 242 2.79 6.31 2.27
N GLY A 243 1.76 5.50 2.08
CA GLY A 243 0.65 5.34 3.04
C GLY A 243 -0.38 6.49 3.05
N ASN A 244 -0.08 7.64 2.42
CA ASN A 244 -0.95 8.83 2.41
C ASN A 244 -1.86 8.92 1.18
N GLY A 245 -2.36 7.78 0.69
CA GLY A 245 -3.12 7.69 -0.56
C GLY A 245 -4.38 8.54 -0.61
N MET A 246 -5.07 8.74 0.51
CA MET A 246 -6.29 9.55 0.57
C MET A 246 -6.00 11.04 0.33
N ILE A 247 -4.88 11.55 0.86
CA ILE A 247 -4.45 12.94 0.69
C ILE A 247 -3.91 13.15 -0.73
N PHE A 248 -2.90 12.36 -1.11
CA PHE A 248 -2.24 12.52 -2.41
C PHE A 248 -3.13 12.10 -3.58
N GLY A 249 -4.04 11.14 -3.40
CA GLY A 249 -5.04 10.79 -4.41
C GLY A 249 -6.00 11.95 -4.70
N SER A 250 -6.45 12.67 -3.66
CA SER A 250 -7.28 13.87 -3.83
C SER A 250 -6.51 15.00 -4.52
N LEU A 251 -5.28 15.26 -4.07
CA LEU A 251 -4.39 16.27 -4.67
C LEU A 251 -4.02 15.94 -6.13
N THR A 252 -3.89 14.66 -6.47
CA THR A 252 -3.66 14.19 -7.85
C THR A 252 -4.73 14.71 -8.81
N GLY A 253 -6.00 14.70 -8.39
CA GLY A 253 -7.11 15.18 -9.21
C GLY A 253 -6.91 16.62 -9.64
N GLU A 254 -6.50 17.50 -8.73
CA GLU A 254 -6.22 18.91 -9.01
C GLU A 254 -4.99 19.07 -9.93
N ILE A 255 -3.87 18.45 -9.56
CA ILE A 255 -2.62 18.54 -10.33
C ILE A 255 -2.80 18.07 -11.78
N LEU A 256 -3.41 16.89 -11.96
CA LEU A 256 -3.57 16.33 -13.31
C LEU A 256 -4.61 17.10 -14.12
N ALA A 257 -5.67 17.61 -13.49
CA ALA A 257 -6.63 18.48 -14.17
C ALA A 257 -5.96 19.75 -14.71
N ASP A 258 -5.10 20.40 -13.93
CA ASP A 258 -4.34 21.57 -14.37
C ASP A 258 -3.39 21.22 -15.53
N LEU A 259 -2.61 20.16 -15.41
CA LEU A 259 -1.69 19.72 -16.46
C LEU A 259 -2.40 19.39 -17.78
N ILE A 260 -3.52 18.66 -17.71
CA ILE A 260 -4.30 18.26 -18.90
C ILE A 260 -4.91 19.49 -19.58
N ASN A 261 -5.30 20.50 -18.81
CA ASN A 261 -5.83 21.77 -19.32
C ASN A 261 -4.75 22.80 -19.68
N GLY A 262 -3.46 22.42 -19.59
CA GLY A 262 -2.34 23.31 -19.95
C GLY A 262 -2.11 24.45 -18.96
N LYS A 263 -2.56 24.33 -17.74
CA LYS A 263 -2.32 25.30 -16.67
C LYS A 263 -1.01 24.99 -15.96
N ASP A 264 -0.33 26.01 -15.48
CA ASP A 264 0.84 25.85 -14.62
C ASP A 264 0.42 25.43 -13.20
N ASN A 265 1.18 24.49 -12.63
CA ASN A 265 0.96 24.00 -11.27
C ASN A 265 2.31 23.74 -10.60
N GLU A 266 2.60 24.46 -9.53
CA GLU A 266 3.91 24.37 -8.86
C GLU A 266 4.15 22.99 -8.24
N LEU A 267 3.11 22.33 -7.71
CA LEU A 267 3.24 20.98 -7.15
C LEU A 267 3.57 19.96 -8.23
N ALA A 268 3.07 20.14 -9.47
CA ALA A 268 3.41 19.27 -10.59
C ALA A 268 4.92 19.25 -10.89
N LYS A 269 5.62 20.36 -10.65
CA LYS A 269 7.09 20.44 -10.82
C LYS A 269 7.82 19.64 -9.73
N VAL A 270 7.39 19.80 -8.49
CA VAL A 270 7.97 19.11 -7.32
C VAL A 270 7.70 17.60 -7.38
N LEU A 271 6.49 17.21 -7.76
CA LEU A 271 6.02 15.81 -7.77
C LEU A 271 6.20 15.11 -9.13
N SER A 272 6.87 15.76 -10.09
CA SER A 272 7.08 15.24 -11.44
C SER A 272 7.67 13.82 -11.42
N PRO A 273 7.09 12.85 -12.17
CA PRO A 273 7.64 11.51 -12.31
C PRO A 273 9.03 11.47 -12.96
N SER A 274 9.38 12.50 -13.72
CA SER A 274 10.70 12.65 -14.36
C SER A 274 11.74 13.37 -13.48
N ARG A 275 11.38 13.78 -12.25
CA ARG A 275 12.33 14.45 -11.35
C ARG A 275 13.51 13.55 -11.01
N LEU A 276 14.67 14.15 -10.92
CA LEU A 276 15.90 13.49 -10.46
C LEU A 276 16.35 14.19 -9.18
N LYS A 277 16.38 13.45 -8.07
CA LYS A 277 16.99 13.90 -6.81
C LYS A 277 18.20 13.01 -6.51
N PRO A 278 19.40 13.37 -7.00
CA PRO A 278 20.53 12.45 -7.03
C PRO A 278 21.14 12.15 -5.64
N ILE A 279 20.83 12.90 -4.61
CA ILE A 279 21.50 12.75 -3.30
C ILE A 279 20.61 12.07 -2.26
N SER A 280 19.38 12.50 -2.07
CA SER A 280 18.51 11.95 -1.01
C SER A 280 17.89 10.57 -1.32
N GLY A 281 17.70 10.24 -2.58
CA GLY A 281 17.11 8.98 -3.00
C GLY A 281 18.10 7.90 -3.45
N PHE A 282 19.39 8.24 -3.62
CA PHE A 282 20.35 7.31 -4.22
C PHE A 282 20.66 6.10 -3.33
N THR A 283 20.86 6.33 -2.04
CA THR A 283 21.14 5.25 -1.08
C THR A 283 19.95 4.30 -0.97
N GLU A 284 18.74 4.83 -0.82
CA GLU A 284 17.53 4.00 -0.76
C GLU A 284 17.26 3.32 -2.10
N PHE A 285 17.48 3.98 -3.22
CA PHE A 285 17.38 3.36 -4.54
C PHE A 285 18.32 2.15 -4.68
N ILE A 286 19.59 2.26 -4.24
CA ILE A 286 20.54 1.14 -4.28
C ILE A 286 20.10 0.02 -3.33
N LYS A 287 19.70 0.35 -2.09
CA LYS A 287 19.24 -0.62 -1.09
C LYS A 287 18.04 -1.42 -1.62
N GLU A 288 17.00 -0.73 -2.10
CA GLU A 288 15.78 -1.35 -2.60
C GLU A 288 16.02 -2.24 -3.83
N ASN A 289 16.83 -1.77 -4.78
CA ASN A 289 17.12 -2.54 -5.99
C ASN A 289 18.15 -3.68 -5.75
N THR A 290 19.02 -3.57 -4.74
CA THR A 290 19.88 -4.68 -4.31
C THR A 290 19.06 -5.79 -3.68
N ASP A 291 18.07 -5.44 -2.89
CA ASP A 291 17.13 -6.37 -2.30
C ASP A 291 16.30 -7.11 -3.37
N VAL A 292 15.77 -6.38 -4.37
CA VAL A 292 15.13 -7.00 -5.54
C VAL A 292 16.06 -7.97 -6.26
N ALA A 293 17.33 -7.59 -6.47
CA ALA A 293 18.33 -8.47 -7.10
C ALA A 293 18.62 -9.71 -6.26
N TYR A 294 18.67 -9.56 -4.92
CA TYR A 294 18.85 -10.71 -4.02
C TYR A 294 17.69 -11.70 -4.14
N HIS A 295 16.44 -11.27 -4.04
CA HIS A 295 15.27 -12.13 -4.17
C HIS A 295 15.12 -12.73 -5.58
N PHE A 296 15.52 -11.99 -6.61
CA PHE A 296 15.56 -12.52 -7.97
C PHE A 296 16.51 -13.73 -8.10
N VAL A 297 17.62 -13.74 -7.37
CA VAL A 297 18.61 -14.82 -7.44
C VAL A 297 18.41 -15.86 -6.34
N ALA A 298 18.33 -15.44 -5.08
CA ALA A 298 18.33 -16.36 -3.92
C ALA A 298 17.10 -17.26 -3.88
N ASP A 299 15.91 -16.73 -4.17
CA ASP A 299 14.66 -17.49 -4.09
C ASP A 299 14.54 -18.56 -5.17
N ARG A 300 15.39 -18.52 -6.18
CA ARG A 300 15.48 -19.58 -7.19
C ARG A 300 16.18 -20.84 -6.68
N PHE A 301 17.01 -20.75 -5.65
CA PHE A 301 17.84 -21.86 -5.15
C PHE A 301 17.35 -22.47 -3.84
N GLY A 302 16.60 -21.72 -3.03
CA GLY A 302 16.14 -22.15 -1.69
C GLY A 302 14.69 -22.66 -1.71
N THR A 303 14.43 -23.88 -2.24
CA THR A 303 13.06 -24.41 -2.30
C THR A 303 12.96 -25.74 -1.56
N GLU A 304 11.92 -25.89 -0.73
CA GLU A 304 11.60 -27.13 -0.04
C GLU A 304 11.24 -28.22 -1.07
N LEU A 305 11.86 -29.40 -0.93
CA LEU A 305 11.52 -30.58 -1.72
C LEU A 305 10.41 -31.33 -1.01
N ILE A 306 9.31 -31.61 -1.72
CA ILE A 306 8.26 -32.50 -1.24
C ILE A 306 8.18 -33.75 -2.13
N GLU A 307 8.05 -34.91 -1.51
CA GLU A 307 7.89 -36.18 -2.23
C GLU A 307 6.45 -36.49 -2.55
N SER A 308 5.51 -35.86 -1.81
CA SER A 308 4.07 -36.09 -1.98
C SER A 308 3.24 -34.84 -1.70
N LEU A 309 2.26 -34.56 -2.56
CA LEU A 309 1.27 -33.51 -2.35
C LEU A 309 0.40 -33.70 -1.09
N LYS A 310 0.47 -34.89 -0.46
CA LYS A 310 -0.18 -35.15 0.84
C LYS A 310 0.47 -34.40 1.99
N GLU A 311 1.75 -34.05 1.87
CA GLU A 311 2.51 -33.33 2.88
C GLU A 311 2.07 -31.87 3.04
N LEU A 312 1.42 -31.31 2.02
CA LEU A 312 0.86 -29.97 2.11
C LEU A 312 -0.38 -29.96 2.99
N PRO A 313 -0.42 -29.14 4.07
CA PRO A 313 -1.62 -28.99 4.88
C PRO A 313 -2.79 -28.39 4.08
N VAL A 314 -4.01 -28.75 4.51
CA VAL A 314 -5.23 -28.20 3.95
C VAL A 314 -5.36 -26.70 4.30
N GLY A 315 -5.76 -25.88 3.36
CA GLY A 315 -5.88 -24.42 3.51
C GLY A 315 -4.57 -23.67 3.34
N GLU A 316 -3.46 -24.38 3.02
CA GLU A 316 -2.11 -23.81 2.91
C GLU A 316 -1.60 -23.77 1.47
N GLY A 317 -0.74 -22.80 1.23
CA GLY A 317 0.04 -22.66 0.00
C GLY A 317 1.54 -22.71 0.29
N ARG A 318 2.32 -23.26 -0.62
CA ARG A 318 3.79 -23.28 -0.54
C ARG A 318 4.42 -23.25 -1.92
N VAL A 319 5.60 -22.65 -2.00
CA VAL A 319 6.48 -22.80 -3.16
C VAL A 319 7.40 -23.99 -2.88
N VAL A 320 7.25 -25.04 -3.66
CA VAL A 320 7.94 -26.33 -3.43
C VAL A 320 8.56 -26.84 -4.72
N LYS A 321 9.55 -27.75 -4.59
CA LYS A 321 10.03 -28.56 -5.70
C LYS A 321 9.30 -29.89 -5.67
N TYR A 322 8.55 -30.20 -6.74
CA TYR A 322 7.81 -31.44 -6.92
C TYR A 322 8.05 -31.97 -8.34
N GLU A 323 8.42 -33.26 -8.46
CA GLU A 323 8.77 -33.91 -9.74
C GLU A 323 9.77 -33.11 -10.59
N ASP A 324 10.83 -32.58 -9.95
CA ASP A 324 11.88 -31.73 -10.55
C ASP A 324 11.44 -30.34 -11.01
N GLU A 325 10.17 -29.97 -10.88
CA GLU A 325 9.66 -28.63 -11.16
C GLU A 325 9.44 -27.81 -9.87
N LYS A 326 9.70 -26.51 -9.95
CA LYS A 326 9.35 -25.56 -8.88
C LYS A 326 7.93 -25.08 -9.12
N LEU A 327 7.04 -25.30 -8.15
CA LEU A 327 5.61 -25.00 -8.23
C LEU A 327 5.14 -24.18 -7.02
N ALA A 328 4.23 -23.24 -7.24
CA ALA A 328 3.42 -22.63 -6.22
C ALA A 328 2.14 -23.46 -6.08
N ILE A 329 2.03 -24.20 -4.98
CA ILE A 329 0.94 -25.17 -4.77
C ILE A 329 0.05 -24.69 -3.62
N TYR A 330 -1.25 -24.61 -3.85
CA TYR A 330 -2.27 -24.38 -2.85
C TYR A 330 -3.19 -25.58 -2.74
N LYS A 331 -3.52 -25.99 -1.51
CA LYS A 331 -4.47 -27.07 -1.22
C LYS A 331 -5.68 -26.52 -0.48
N ASP A 332 -6.84 -26.55 -1.10
CA ASP A 332 -8.07 -26.04 -0.50
C ASP A 332 -8.60 -26.92 0.63
N ASN A 333 -9.66 -26.46 1.31
CA ASN A 333 -10.27 -27.17 2.43
C ASN A 333 -10.94 -28.51 2.04
N GLN A 334 -11.16 -28.76 0.76
CA GLN A 334 -11.68 -30.01 0.20
C GLN A 334 -10.56 -30.94 -0.27
N GLY A 335 -9.30 -30.51 -0.14
CA GLY A 335 -8.13 -31.27 -0.58
C GLY A 335 -7.83 -31.13 -2.08
N LYS A 336 -8.52 -30.27 -2.80
CA LYS A 336 -8.23 -29.96 -4.21
C LYS A 336 -6.95 -29.13 -4.29
N ILE A 337 -6.09 -29.48 -5.24
CA ILE A 337 -4.80 -28.84 -5.45
C ILE A 337 -4.86 -27.90 -6.65
N THR A 338 -4.36 -26.70 -6.47
CA THR A 338 -4.03 -25.75 -7.53
C THR A 338 -2.52 -25.64 -7.60
N ALA A 339 -1.95 -25.86 -8.79
CA ALA A 339 -0.53 -25.76 -9.04
C ALA A 339 -0.25 -24.68 -10.08
N LEU A 340 0.61 -23.74 -9.75
CA LEU A 340 0.94 -22.57 -10.56
C LEU A 340 2.46 -22.47 -10.76
N SER A 341 2.87 -21.78 -11.81
CA SER A 341 4.24 -21.28 -11.89
C SER A 341 4.49 -20.30 -10.75
N PRO A 342 5.55 -20.45 -9.96
CA PRO A 342 5.87 -19.48 -8.93
C PRO A 342 6.55 -18.22 -9.49
N VAL A 343 6.75 -18.16 -10.81
CA VAL A 343 7.48 -17.07 -11.47
C VAL A 343 6.52 -15.93 -11.78
N CYS A 344 6.70 -14.81 -11.09
CA CYS A 344 5.93 -13.59 -11.32
C CYS A 344 6.03 -13.10 -12.77
N THR A 345 4.90 -12.84 -13.40
CA THR A 345 4.80 -12.44 -14.80
C THR A 345 5.27 -11.01 -15.10
N HIS A 346 5.65 -10.24 -14.06
CA HIS A 346 6.23 -8.91 -14.23
C HIS A 346 7.70 -8.97 -14.66
N THR A 347 8.61 -9.38 -13.75
CA THR A 347 10.07 -9.44 -13.99
C THR A 347 10.70 -10.78 -13.61
N GLY A 348 9.90 -11.78 -13.30
CA GLY A 348 10.37 -13.14 -13.10
C GLY A 348 10.87 -13.49 -11.70
N CYS A 349 10.57 -12.70 -10.66
CA CYS A 349 10.85 -13.06 -9.26
C CYS A 349 9.95 -14.22 -8.82
N ILE A 350 10.35 -14.94 -7.79
CA ILE A 350 9.53 -16.00 -7.19
C ILE A 350 8.52 -15.37 -6.22
N VAL A 351 7.26 -15.75 -6.33
CA VAL A 351 6.20 -15.33 -5.41
C VAL A 351 6.25 -16.13 -4.11
N ASN A 352 5.83 -15.52 -3.00
CA ASN A 352 5.69 -16.15 -1.69
C ASN A 352 4.21 -16.28 -1.32
N TRP A 353 3.89 -17.30 -0.51
CA TRP A 353 2.53 -17.49 -0.02
C TRP A 353 2.21 -16.54 1.12
N ASN A 354 1.05 -15.89 1.04
CA ASN A 354 0.44 -15.11 2.11
C ASN A 354 -0.73 -15.90 2.68
N GLY A 355 -0.51 -16.58 3.80
CA GLY A 355 -1.49 -17.44 4.44
C GLY A 355 -2.71 -16.71 4.97
N THR A 356 -2.54 -15.44 5.39
CA THR A 356 -3.60 -14.61 5.95
C THR A 356 -4.59 -14.14 4.89
N GLU A 357 -4.10 -13.68 3.73
CA GLU A 357 -4.94 -13.14 2.65
C GLU A 357 -5.20 -14.15 1.52
N LYS A 358 -4.62 -15.35 1.62
CA LYS A 358 -4.73 -16.42 0.63
C LYS A 358 -4.33 -15.94 -0.77
N SER A 359 -3.11 -15.38 -0.87
CA SER A 359 -2.55 -14.83 -2.10
C SER A 359 -1.09 -15.23 -2.30
N TRP A 360 -0.61 -15.08 -3.54
CA TRP A 360 0.79 -15.22 -3.91
C TRP A 360 1.38 -13.82 -4.10
N ASP A 361 2.30 -13.43 -3.24
CA ASP A 361 2.83 -12.07 -3.16
C ASP A 361 4.28 -12.04 -3.68
N CYS A 362 4.56 -11.12 -4.62
CA CYS A 362 5.89 -10.98 -5.22
C CYS A 362 6.75 -10.01 -4.39
N PRO A 363 7.92 -10.46 -3.85
CA PRO A 363 8.77 -9.63 -2.99
C PRO A 363 9.47 -8.48 -3.72
N CYS A 364 9.59 -8.56 -5.06
CA CYS A 364 10.35 -7.58 -5.83
C CYS A 364 9.60 -6.26 -6.02
N HIS A 365 8.37 -6.32 -6.54
CA HIS A 365 7.61 -5.11 -6.88
C HIS A 365 6.14 -5.16 -6.41
N GLY A 366 5.81 -6.07 -5.48
CA GLY A 366 4.50 -6.11 -4.85
C GLY A 366 3.37 -6.61 -5.76
N GLY A 367 3.68 -7.31 -6.85
CA GLY A 367 2.66 -7.98 -7.65
C GLY A 367 1.97 -9.07 -6.83
N ARG A 368 0.64 -9.12 -6.85
CA ARG A 368 -0.14 -10.09 -6.07
C ARG A 368 -1.08 -10.87 -6.95
N PHE A 369 -1.21 -12.15 -6.64
CA PHE A 369 -2.04 -13.08 -7.41
C PHE A 369 -2.93 -13.88 -6.46
N ALA A 370 -4.15 -14.15 -6.90
CA ALA A 370 -5.09 -15.01 -6.20
C ALA A 370 -4.63 -16.48 -6.20
N ILE A 371 -5.34 -17.32 -5.45
CA ILE A 371 -5.05 -18.77 -5.34
C ILE A 371 -5.09 -19.50 -6.69
N ASP A 372 -5.83 -19.00 -7.68
CA ASP A 372 -5.94 -19.54 -9.04
C ASP A 372 -4.91 -18.92 -10.02
N GLY A 373 -4.08 -17.99 -9.54
CA GLY A 373 -3.05 -17.31 -10.31
C GLY A 373 -3.52 -16.02 -10.99
N THR A 374 -4.79 -15.63 -10.89
CA THR A 374 -5.26 -14.36 -11.47
C THR A 374 -4.61 -13.16 -10.78
N VAL A 375 -4.37 -12.08 -11.52
CA VAL A 375 -3.75 -10.85 -10.99
C VAL A 375 -4.74 -10.14 -10.07
N MET A 376 -4.33 -9.91 -8.82
CA MET A 376 -5.07 -9.08 -7.85
C MET A 376 -4.57 -7.65 -7.83
N THR A 377 -3.22 -7.47 -7.89
CA THR A 377 -2.58 -6.16 -7.82
C THR A 377 -1.39 -6.12 -8.78
N GLY A 378 -1.29 -5.03 -9.58
CA GLY A 378 -0.12 -4.80 -10.45
C GLY A 378 1.21 -4.77 -9.70
N PRO A 379 2.34 -4.68 -10.40
CA PRO A 379 2.52 -4.33 -11.81
C PRO A 379 2.34 -5.46 -12.85
N PRO A 380 2.24 -6.77 -12.52
CA PRO A 380 1.97 -7.80 -13.51
C PRO A 380 0.63 -7.56 -14.23
N ARG A 381 0.58 -7.95 -15.52
CA ARG A 381 -0.63 -7.87 -16.37
C ARG A 381 -1.23 -9.24 -16.65
N GLU A 382 -0.45 -10.30 -16.51
CA GLU A 382 -0.82 -11.65 -16.87
C GLU A 382 -0.88 -12.53 -15.62
N ALA A 383 -1.80 -13.49 -15.62
CA ALA A 383 -1.93 -14.49 -14.57
C ALA A 383 -0.70 -15.40 -14.50
N LEU A 384 -0.47 -16.01 -13.33
CA LEU A 384 0.51 -17.10 -13.21
C LEU A 384 0.06 -18.31 -14.03
N LYS A 385 1.00 -18.93 -14.73
CA LYS A 385 0.70 -20.14 -15.52
C LYS A 385 0.22 -21.27 -14.63
N CYS A 386 -0.95 -21.83 -14.95
CA CYS A 386 -1.50 -23.00 -14.26
C CYS A 386 -0.93 -24.30 -14.86
N TYR A 387 -0.60 -25.25 -13.99
CA TYR A 387 -0.20 -26.61 -14.34
C TYR A 387 -1.31 -27.62 -14.03
N LYS A 388 -1.41 -28.63 -14.85
CA LYS A 388 -2.26 -29.81 -14.56
C LYS A 388 -1.35 -30.86 -13.90
N LEU A 389 -1.63 -31.18 -12.65
CA LEU A 389 -0.97 -32.25 -11.91
C LEU A 389 -1.72 -33.58 -12.12
#